data_a084b6f81bf088d626ca1f5b0fd45ffc
#
_entry.id   a084b6f81bf088d626ca1f5b0fd45ffc
#
_cell.length_a   1.000
_cell.length_b   1.000
_cell.length_c   1.000
_cell.angle_alpha   90.00
_cell.angle_beta   90.00
_cell.angle_gamma   90.00
#
_symmetry.space_group_name_H-M   'P 1'
#
loop_
_entity.id
_entity.type
_entity.pdbx_description
1 polymer ?
#
loop_
_entity_poly.entity_id
_entity_poly.type
_entity_poly.pdbx_seq_one_letter_code
_entity_poly.pdbx_strand_id
1 'polypeptide(L)'
;MIKYQKLTENELDTFIKMRIQQLREEGATEDIDLVPALHDYYSRHMADGTFVSWLAMDGDRIVGTSGMSFVEKPPYFGCPNGRIGLLSSMFTDPDYRRMGIAKELLSRVINEARDYGCGTVQITASDMGVLLYTDFGFVKNNNFMHYKLQQT
;
A
#
# COMPACT_ATOMS: atom_id res chain seq x y z
N MET A 1 -3.76 21.05 10.52
CA MET A 1 -2.47 20.35 10.75
C MET A 1 -2.63 18.87 10.46
N ILE A 2 -1.73 18.33 9.67
CA ILE A 2 -1.76 16.91 9.33
C ILE A 2 -1.05 16.10 10.41
N LYS A 3 -1.73 15.07 10.91
CA LYS A 3 -1.16 14.11 11.85
C LYS A 3 -1.09 12.74 11.18
N TYR A 4 -0.14 11.92 11.62
CA TYR A 4 0.07 10.59 11.06
C TYR A 4 -0.15 9.55 12.14
N GLN A 5 -0.90 8.50 11.82
CA GLN A 5 -1.19 7.41 12.75
C GLN A 5 -1.31 6.09 12.00
N LYS A 6 -1.12 4.99 12.72
CA LYS A 6 -1.33 3.67 12.14
C LYS A 6 -2.82 3.37 11.99
N LEU A 7 -3.15 2.65 10.94
CA LEU A 7 -4.49 2.11 10.74
C LEU A 7 -4.83 1.13 11.85
N THR A 8 -6.05 1.27 12.41
CA THR A 8 -6.64 0.32 13.35
C THR A 8 -7.99 -0.14 12.83
N GLU A 9 -8.62 -1.08 13.54
CA GLU A 9 -9.97 -1.54 13.19
C GLU A 9 -10.97 -0.38 13.14
N ASN A 10 -10.76 0.68 13.92
CA ASN A 10 -11.68 1.81 14.00
C ASN A 10 -11.81 2.55 12.67
N GLU A 11 -10.75 2.61 11.85
CA GLU A 11 -10.75 3.32 10.58
C GLU A 11 -10.88 2.39 9.37
N LEU A 12 -10.96 1.08 9.62
CA LEU A 12 -10.87 0.09 8.55
C LEU A 12 -11.94 0.25 7.47
N ASP A 13 -13.19 0.49 7.86
CA ASP A 13 -14.27 0.64 6.89
C ASP A 13 -14.03 1.82 5.95
N THR A 14 -13.59 2.95 6.49
CA THR A 14 -13.25 4.13 5.70
C THR A 14 -12.04 3.87 4.81
N PHE A 15 -11.03 3.20 5.35
CA PHE A 15 -9.85 2.83 4.59
C PHE A 15 -10.20 1.97 3.37
N ILE A 16 -11.09 1.00 3.55
CA ILE A 16 -11.56 0.12 2.46
C ILE A 16 -12.27 0.94 1.38
N LYS A 17 -13.15 1.87 1.78
CA LYS A 17 -13.82 2.74 0.81
C LYS A 17 -12.81 3.56 -0.01
N MET A 18 -11.78 4.07 0.62
CA MET A 18 -10.72 4.82 -0.06
C MET A 18 -9.92 3.92 -1.00
N ARG A 19 -9.66 2.68 -0.62
CA ARG A 19 -9.00 1.71 -1.48
C ARG A 19 -9.82 1.41 -2.73
N ILE A 20 -11.12 1.21 -2.57
CA ILE A 20 -12.03 1.01 -3.72
C ILE A 20 -12.00 2.22 -4.64
N GLN A 21 -12.09 3.42 -4.08
CA GLN A 21 -12.00 4.65 -4.87
C GLN A 21 -10.68 4.73 -5.65
N GLN A 22 -9.57 4.39 -5.01
CA GLN A 22 -8.26 4.38 -5.65
C GLN A 22 -8.24 3.41 -6.84
N LEU A 23 -8.77 2.20 -6.65
CA LEU A 23 -8.82 1.20 -7.73
C LEU A 23 -9.67 1.70 -8.91
N ARG A 24 -10.78 2.38 -8.63
CA ARG A 24 -11.61 2.99 -9.68
C ARG A 24 -10.81 4.03 -10.47
N GLU A 25 -10.11 4.91 -9.78
CA GLU A 25 -9.31 5.96 -10.42
C GLU A 25 -8.17 5.38 -11.26
N GLU A 26 -7.70 4.18 -10.91
CA GLU A 26 -6.67 3.46 -11.66
C GLU A 26 -7.25 2.62 -12.81
N GLY A 27 -8.55 2.71 -13.04
CA GLY A 27 -9.22 2.07 -14.17
C GLY A 27 -9.68 0.64 -13.94
N ALA A 28 -9.78 0.21 -12.68
CA ALA A 28 -10.23 -1.15 -12.37
C ALA A 28 -11.68 -1.37 -12.80
N THR A 29 -11.96 -2.56 -13.34
CA THR A 29 -13.32 -2.98 -13.66
C THR A 29 -13.99 -3.51 -12.39
N GLU A 30 -15.19 -3.00 -12.11
CA GLU A 30 -15.93 -3.35 -10.89
C GLU A 30 -17.02 -4.37 -11.19
N ASP A 31 -16.62 -5.60 -11.44
CA ASP A 31 -17.53 -6.69 -11.75
C ASP A 31 -17.89 -7.53 -10.52
N ILE A 32 -17.27 -7.27 -9.37
CA ILE A 32 -17.58 -7.93 -8.11
C ILE A 32 -17.56 -6.92 -6.96
N ASP A 33 -18.21 -7.25 -5.83
CA ASP A 33 -18.09 -6.49 -4.60
C ASP A 33 -16.82 -6.94 -3.85
N LEU A 34 -15.81 -6.10 -3.83
CA LEU A 34 -14.49 -6.42 -3.24
C LEU A 34 -14.44 -6.17 -1.73
N VAL A 35 -15.44 -5.49 -1.16
CA VAL A 35 -15.41 -5.07 0.25
C VAL A 35 -15.23 -6.24 1.21
N PRO A 36 -16.00 -7.35 1.09
CA PRO A 36 -15.83 -8.47 2.03
C PRO A 36 -14.44 -9.08 1.99
N ALA A 37 -13.86 -9.24 0.79
CA ALA A 37 -12.51 -9.80 0.64
C ALA A 37 -11.44 -8.87 1.24
N LEU A 38 -11.57 -7.56 1.03
CA LEU A 38 -10.65 -6.59 1.61
C LEU A 38 -10.76 -6.56 3.13
N HIS A 39 -11.98 -6.57 3.67
CA HIS A 39 -12.18 -6.58 5.11
C HIS A 39 -11.53 -7.81 5.76
N ASP A 40 -11.77 -8.98 5.17
CA ASP A 40 -11.15 -10.22 5.66
C ASP A 40 -9.62 -10.15 5.61
N TYR A 41 -9.06 -9.70 4.48
CA TYR A 41 -7.62 -9.59 4.31
C TYR A 41 -6.99 -8.67 5.36
N TYR A 42 -7.48 -7.45 5.47
CA TYR A 42 -6.89 -6.47 6.39
C TYR A 42 -7.05 -6.89 7.84
N SER A 43 -8.22 -7.41 8.22
CA SER A 43 -8.45 -7.86 9.60
C SER A 43 -7.48 -8.96 10.00
N ARG A 44 -7.30 -9.97 9.15
CA ARG A 44 -6.39 -11.08 9.44
C ARG A 44 -4.93 -10.65 9.48
N HIS A 45 -4.50 -9.88 8.48
CA HIS A 45 -3.09 -9.54 8.34
C HIS A 45 -2.66 -8.41 9.29
N MET A 46 -3.58 -7.55 9.71
CA MET A 46 -3.29 -6.60 10.79
C MET A 46 -3.13 -7.34 12.12
N ALA A 47 -3.96 -8.36 12.36
CA ALA A 47 -3.93 -9.12 13.59
C ALA A 47 -2.62 -9.93 13.74
N ASP A 48 -2.10 -10.48 12.64
CA ASP A 48 -0.88 -11.29 12.68
C ASP A 48 0.40 -10.49 12.39
N GLY A 49 0.29 -9.19 12.15
CA GLY A 49 1.44 -8.32 11.94
C GLY A 49 2.02 -8.36 10.51
N THR A 50 1.32 -8.98 9.56
CA THR A 50 1.80 -9.07 8.16
C THR A 50 1.26 -7.98 7.26
N PHE A 51 0.50 -7.05 7.79
CA PHE A 51 0.08 -5.84 7.10
C PHE A 51 0.10 -4.66 8.04
N VAL A 52 0.62 -3.54 7.57
CA VAL A 52 0.61 -2.27 8.29
C VAL A 52 0.25 -1.14 7.33
N SER A 53 -0.46 -0.16 7.83
CA SER A 53 -0.75 1.07 7.10
C SER A 53 -0.52 2.27 8.01
N TRP A 54 0.05 3.32 7.45
CA TRP A 54 0.08 4.64 8.06
C TRP A 54 -0.92 5.54 7.35
N LEU A 55 -1.65 6.32 8.13
CA LEU A 55 -2.66 7.25 7.64
C LEU A 55 -2.22 8.68 7.89
N ALA A 56 -2.56 9.58 6.97
CA ALA A 56 -2.49 11.01 7.18
C ALA A 56 -3.89 11.49 7.56
N MET A 57 -3.99 12.21 8.67
CA MET A 57 -5.25 12.67 9.24
C MET A 57 -5.31 14.19 9.30
N ASP A 58 -6.45 14.73 8.88
CA ASP A 58 -6.81 16.12 9.15
C ASP A 58 -8.01 16.09 10.10
N GLY A 59 -7.74 16.25 11.40
CA GLY A 59 -8.75 15.97 12.42
C GLY A 59 -9.16 14.51 12.39
N ASP A 60 -10.45 14.24 12.23
CA ASP A 60 -11.00 12.88 12.16
C ASP A 60 -11.06 12.34 10.72
N ARG A 61 -10.64 13.14 9.74
CA ARG A 61 -10.72 12.77 8.33
C ARG A 61 -9.41 12.15 7.86
N ILE A 62 -9.50 10.98 7.20
CA ILE A 62 -8.36 10.38 6.52
C ILE A 62 -8.15 11.13 5.20
N VAL A 63 -6.97 11.71 5.02
CA VAL A 63 -6.64 12.45 3.80
C VAL A 63 -5.52 11.79 3.00
N GLY A 64 -4.88 10.78 3.56
CA GLY A 64 -3.87 9.99 2.86
C GLY A 64 -3.77 8.59 3.44
N THR A 65 -3.49 7.63 2.58
CA THR A 65 -3.35 6.21 2.96
C THR A 65 -2.05 5.65 2.43
N SER A 66 -1.64 4.54 3.03
CA SER A 66 -0.50 3.73 2.59
C SER A 66 -0.78 2.28 2.96
N GLY A 67 0.04 1.36 2.48
CA GLY A 67 -0.10 -0.03 2.86
C GLY A 67 1.18 -0.79 2.57
N MET A 68 1.56 -1.67 3.48
CA MET A 68 2.71 -2.55 3.32
C MET A 68 2.34 -3.93 3.78
N SER A 69 2.38 -4.88 2.85
CA SER A 69 2.17 -6.30 3.14
C SER A 69 3.51 -6.99 3.19
N PHE A 70 3.73 -7.85 4.19
CA PHE A 70 4.98 -8.58 4.33
C PHE A 70 4.77 -10.02 3.87
N VAL A 71 5.55 -10.43 2.87
CA VAL A 71 5.46 -11.77 2.29
C VAL A 71 6.84 -12.41 2.22
N GLU A 72 6.86 -13.72 2.05
CA GLU A 72 8.11 -14.45 1.86
C GLU A 72 8.12 -15.09 0.48
N LYS A 73 9.28 -15.06 -0.13
CA LYS A 73 9.59 -15.80 -1.37
C LYS A 73 10.83 -16.66 -1.13
N PRO A 74 11.07 -17.69 -1.93
CA PRO A 74 12.36 -18.38 -1.86
C PRO A 74 13.50 -17.36 -2.02
N PRO A 75 14.53 -17.44 -1.18
CA PRO A 75 15.67 -16.52 -1.28
C PRO A 75 16.28 -16.49 -2.68
N TYR A 76 16.72 -15.31 -3.08
CA TYR A 76 17.43 -15.10 -4.34
C TYR A 76 18.48 -14.00 -4.15
N PHE A 77 19.36 -13.80 -5.13
CA PHE A 77 20.50 -12.90 -4.95
C PHE A 77 20.07 -11.45 -4.64
N GLY A 78 18.99 -10.97 -5.25
CA GLY A 78 18.47 -9.62 -4.98
C GLY A 78 17.82 -9.47 -3.61
N CYS A 79 17.44 -10.58 -2.98
CA CYS A 79 16.83 -10.58 -1.65
C CYS A 79 17.17 -11.91 -0.95
N PRO A 80 18.35 -12.00 -0.33
CA PRO A 80 18.83 -13.28 0.22
C PRO A 80 18.00 -13.85 1.36
N ASN A 81 17.23 -13.04 2.08
CA ASN A 81 16.36 -13.56 3.14
C ASN A 81 14.94 -13.86 2.65
N GLY A 82 14.61 -13.54 1.41
CA GLY A 82 13.28 -13.81 0.83
C GLY A 82 12.15 -12.97 1.41
N ARG A 83 12.41 -12.05 2.32
CA ARG A 83 11.37 -11.22 2.93
C ARG A 83 11.12 -9.98 2.10
N ILE A 84 9.89 -9.85 1.62
CA ILE A 84 9.49 -8.81 0.67
C ILE A 84 8.42 -7.93 1.30
N GLY A 85 8.59 -6.61 1.22
CA GLY A 85 7.50 -5.68 1.49
C GLY A 85 6.78 -5.35 0.20
N LEU A 86 5.47 -5.58 0.16
CA LEU A 86 4.63 -5.20 -0.99
C LEU A 86 3.91 -3.91 -0.64
N LEU A 87 4.31 -2.84 -1.31
CA LEU A 87 3.72 -1.52 -1.12
C LEU A 87 2.41 -1.42 -1.91
N SER A 88 1.37 -0.88 -1.29
CA SER A 88 0.06 -0.71 -1.91
C SER A 88 -0.69 0.44 -1.26
N SER A 89 -1.87 0.76 -1.79
CA SER A 89 -2.81 1.70 -1.18
C SER A 89 -2.22 3.09 -0.94
N MET A 90 -1.25 3.51 -1.76
CA MET A 90 -0.69 4.86 -1.69
C MET A 90 -1.65 5.83 -2.36
N PHE A 91 -2.44 6.54 -1.56
CA PHE A 91 -3.46 7.45 -2.05
C PHE A 91 -3.47 8.72 -1.22
N THR A 92 -3.58 9.86 -1.87
CA THR A 92 -3.75 11.16 -1.22
C THR A 92 -4.99 11.83 -1.79
N ASP A 93 -5.87 12.31 -0.90
CA ASP A 93 -7.05 13.08 -1.29
C ASP A 93 -6.61 14.22 -2.22
N PRO A 94 -7.30 14.43 -3.36
CA PRO A 94 -6.89 15.47 -4.33
C PRO A 94 -6.72 16.86 -3.72
N ASP A 95 -7.50 17.22 -2.72
CA ASP A 95 -7.42 18.53 -2.08
C ASP A 95 -6.17 18.68 -1.19
N TYR A 96 -5.49 17.58 -0.91
CA TYR A 96 -4.31 17.54 -0.03
C TYR A 96 -3.03 17.17 -0.77
N ARG A 97 -3.06 17.12 -2.10
CA ARG A 97 -1.89 16.80 -2.91
C ARG A 97 -0.88 17.94 -2.91
N ARG A 98 0.38 17.64 -3.20
CA ARG A 98 1.51 18.57 -3.25
C ARG A 98 1.85 19.19 -1.89
N MET A 99 1.50 18.51 -0.80
CA MET A 99 1.83 18.93 0.57
C MET A 99 2.86 18.02 1.23
N GLY A 100 3.45 17.09 0.49
CA GLY A 100 4.44 16.16 1.02
C GLY A 100 3.85 14.96 1.76
N ILE A 101 2.53 14.77 1.76
CA ILE A 101 1.87 13.70 2.50
C ILE A 101 2.28 12.32 1.97
N ALA A 102 2.26 12.12 0.65
CA ALA A 102 2.61 10.83 0.07
C ALA A 102 4.04 10.43 0.42
N LYS A 103 4.97 11.37 0.35
CA LYS A 103 6.38 11.12 0.69
C LYS A 103 6.55 10.75 2.16
N GLU A 104 5.84 11.44 3.05
CA GLU A 104 5.89 11.13 4.48
C GLU A 104 5.33 9.74 4.76
N LEU A 105 4.18 9.40 4.16
CA LEU A 105 3.57 8.08 4.31
C LEU A 105 4.50 6.99 3.77
N LEU A 106 5.10 7.22 2.60
CA LEU A 106 6.04 6.27 2.02
C LEU A 106 7.22 6.03 2.95
N SER A 107 7.81 7.08 3.51
CA SER A 107 8.91 6.95 4.46
C SER A 107 8.54 6.11 5.66
N ARG A 108 7.32 6.29 6.19
CA ARG A 108 6.86 5.54 7.37
C ARG A 108 6.68 4.06 7.09
N VAL A 109 6.06 3.69 5.96
CA VAL A 109 5.88 2.27 5.65
C VAL A 109 7.17 1.60 5.20
N ILE A 110 8.09 2.33 4.58
CA ILE A 110 9.43 1.80 4.29
C ILE A 110 10.18 1.49 5.60
N ASN A 111 10.05 2.35 6.62
CA ASN A 111 10.65 2.07 7.92
C ASN A 111 10.02 0.85 8.58
N GLU A 112 8.70 0.64 8.42
CA GLU A 112 8.05 -0.59 8.90
C GLU A 112 8.65 -1.82 8.22
N ALA A 113 8.92 -1.76 6.92
CA ALA A 113 9.53 -2.87 6.20
C ALA A 113 10.97 -3.14 6.69
N ARG A 114 11.74 -2.08 6.96
CA ARG A 114 13.08 -2.25 7.55
C ARG A 114 13.01 -2.93 8.90
N ASP A 115 12.12 -2.48 9.77
CA ASP A 115 11.96 -3.03 11.11
C ASP A 115 11.49 -4.49 11.08
N TYR A 116 10.67 -4.83 10.09
CA TYR A 116 10.24 -6.21 9.88
C TYR A 116 11.37 -7.12 9.39
N GLY A 117 12.42 -6.54 8.80
CA GLY A 117 13.54 -7.29 8.27
C GLY A 117 13.44 -7.61 6.78
N CYS A 118 12.64 -6.85 6.03
CA CYS A 118 12.54 -7.05 4.59
C CYS A 118 13.86 -6.75 3.89
N GLY A 119 14.22 -7.56 2.90
CA GLY A 119 15.39 -7.34 2.08
C GLY A 119 15.12 -6.42 0.89
N THR A 120 13.85 -6.28 0.50
CA THR A 120 13.45 -5.40 -0.59
C THR A 120 11.98 -5.02 -0.45
N VAL A 121 11.59 -3.93 -1.11
CA VAL A 121 10.21 -3.48 -1.22
C VAL A 121 9.86 -3.41 -2.70
N GLN A 122 8.68 -3.88 -3.06
CA GLN A 122 8.20 -3.91 -4.44
C GLN A 122 6.86 -3.18 -4.53
N ILE A 123 6.61 -2.59 -5.70
CA ILE A 123 5.32 -1.96 -5.99
C ILE A 123 5.01 -2.10 -7.47
N THR A 124 3.70 -2.25 -7.79
CA THR A 124 3.18 -2.04 -9.13
C THR A 124 2.72 -0.58 -9.19
N ALA A 125 3.56 0.30 -9.77
CA ALA A 125 3.30 1.73 -9.78
C ALA A 125 2.30 2.12 -10.87
N SER A 126 1.35 2.99 -10.52
CA SER A 126 0.55 3.70 -11.51
C SER A 126 1.42 4.76 -12.21
N ASP A 127 0.98 5.24 -13.37
CA ASP A 127 1.70 6.30 -14.10
C ASP A 127 1.90 7.55 -13.24
N MET A 128 0.90 7.87 -12.41
CA MET A 128 0.99 9.03 -11.51
C MET A 128 2.00 8.83 -10.38
N GLY A 129 2.21 7.60 -9.95
CA GLY A 129 3.09 7.29 -8.82
C GLY A 129 4.56 7.13 -9.19
N VAL A 130 4.88 6.92 -10.47
CA VAL A 130 6.24 6.59 -10.91
C VAL A 130 7.25 7.65 -10.48
N LEU A 131 6.90 8.93 -10.60
CA LEU A 131 7.82 10.02 -10.23
C LEU A 131 8.13 9.99 -8.74
N LEU A 132 7.12 9.82 -7.89
CA LEU A 132 7.31 9.73 -6.44
C LEU A 132 8.27 8.60 -6.08
N TYR A 133 8.02 7.42 -6.63
CA TYR A 133 8.82 6.23 -6.29
C TYR A 133 10.23 6.33 -6.83
N THR A 134 10.39 6.83 -8.06
CA THR A 134 11.71 7.04 -8.65
C THR A 134 12.53 8.06 -7.84
N ASP A 135 11.92 9.16 -7.44
CA ASP A 135 12.58 10.18 -6.62
C ASP A 135 12.97 9.62 -5.24
N PHE A 136 12.17 8.72 -4.70
CA PHE A 136 12.47 8.08 -3.41
C PHE A 136 13.64 7.09 -3.51
N GLY A 137 13.89 6.54 -4.70
CA GLY A 137 14.98 5.60 -4.95
C GLY A 137 14.55 4.26 -5.50
N PHE A 138 13.27 4.08 -5.85
CA PHE A 138 12.83 2.86 -6.49
C PHE A 138 13.38 2.76 -7.91
N VAL A 139 13.75 1.54 -8.31
CA VAL A 139 14.25 1.25 -9.66
C VAL A 139 13.19 0.43 -10.39
N LYS A 140 12.83 0.88 -11.58
CA LYS A 140 11.81 0.21 -12.38
C LYS A 140 12.33 -1.11 -12.94
N ASN A 141 11.51 -2.16 -12.82
CA ASN A 141 11.81 -3.49 -13.36
C ASN A 141 10.59 -3.98 -14.12
N ASN A 142 10.74 -4.25 -15.43
CA ASN A 142 9.65 -4.58 -16.33
C ASN A 142 9.46 -6.08 -16.54
N ASN A 143 10.04 -6.92 -15.68
CA ASN A 143 9.99 -8.38 -15.86
C ASN A 143 8.73 -9.03 -15.28
N PHE A 144 7.76 -8.24 -14.85
CA PHE A 144 6.52 -8.76 -14.27
C PHE A 144 5.61 -9.30 -15.36
N MET A 145 5.12 -10.54 -15.16
CA MET A 145 4.13 -11.18 -16.01
C MET A 145 3.09 -11.85 -15.12
N HIS A 146 1.86 -11.99 -15.61
CA HIS A 146 0.84 -12.73 -14.86
C HIS A 146 0.06 -13.66 -15.80
N TYR A 147 -0.45 -14.75 -15.23
CA TYR A 147 -1.34 -15.68 -15.90
C TYR A 147 -2.58 -15.82 -15.01
N LYS A 148 -3.74 -15.42 -15.52
CA LYS A 148 -4.98 -15.39 -14.73
C LYS A 148 -5.58 -16.78 -14.64
N LEU A 149 -5.79 -17.26 -13.42
CA LEU A 149 -6.31 -18.61 -13.17
C LEU A 149 -7.83 -18.64 -13.04
N GLN A 150 -8.45 -17.52 -12.65
CA GLN A 150 -9.90 -17.42 -12.45
C GLN A 150 -10.51 -16.38 -13.36
N GLN A 151 -11.72 -16.68 -13.88
CA GLN A 151 -12.47 -15.82 -14.79
C GLN A 151 -13.77 -15.35 -14.12
N THR A 152 -13.68 -14.74 -12.96
CA THR A 152 -14.86 -14.24 -12.25
C THR A 152 -15.09 -12.78 -12.46
#